data_246ef9f71d97bc5828cf972ba2b58490
#
_entry.id   246ef9f71d97bc5828cf972ba2b58490
#
_cell.length_a   1.000
_cell.length_b   1.000
_cell.length_c   1.000
_cell.angle_alpha   90.00
_cell.angle_beta   90.00
_cell.angle_gamma   90.00
#
_symmetry.space_group_name_H-M   'P 1'
#
loop_
_entity.id
_entity.type
_entity.pdbx_description
1 polymer ?
#
loop_
_entity_poly.entity_id
_entity_poly.type
_entity_poly.pdbx_seq_one_letter_code
_entity_poly.pdbx_strand_id
1 'polypeptide(L)'
;LKLIKQYFFPHRNLEPISVSAHLRENNKEPLFHTDDDKGNVANFLLFVKGEPLLNNGTGFLHNEKLSSHIGFIENRGLFFNGLKIPHSDLQSFGDSSERYTLNIFYKEV
;
A
#
# COMPACT_ATOMS: atom_id res chain seq x y z
N LEU A 1 -3.89 10.10 -11.70
CA LEU A 1 -2.54 9.92 -11.13
C LEU A 1 -1.85 11.25 -10.83
N LYS A 2 -1.94 12.20 -11.76
CA LYS A 2 -1.39 13.54 -11.55
C LYS A 2 -2.10 14.30 -10.43
N LEU A 3 -3.42 14.19 -10.36
CA LEU A 3 -4.21 14.84 -9.30
C LEU A 3 -3.86 14.30 -7.91
N ILE A 4 -3.67 12.99 -7.80
CA ILE A 4 -3.27 12.36 -6.54
C ILE A 4 -1.94 12.93 -6.04
N LYS A 5 -0.93 12.98 -6.91
CA LYS A 5 0.37 13.51 -6.52
C LYS A 5 0.32 15.00 -6.18
N GLN A 6 -0.45 15.79 -6.93
CA GLN A 6 -0.61 17.21 -6.66
C GLN A 6 -1.26 17.49 -5.32
N TYR A 7 -2.21 16.66 -4.92
CA TYR A 7 -2.89 16.80 -3.65
C TYR A 7 -1.97 16.49 -2.46
N PHE A 8 -1.21 15.39 -2.54
CA PHE A 8 -0.40 14.92 -1.41
C PHE A 8 1.03 15.44 -1.41
N PHE A 9 1.58 15.71 -2.59
CA PHE A 9 2.97 16.15 -2.74
C PHE A 9 3.06 17.34 -3.71
N PRO A 10 2.44 18.49 -3.37
CA PRO A 10 2.37 19.62 -4.30
C PRO A 10 3.74 20.22 -4.64
N HIS A 11 4.73 20.03 -3.76
CA HIS A 11 6.08 20.61 -3.93
C HIS A 11 7.11 19.59 -4.43
N ARG A 12 6.70 18.36 -4.69
CA ARG A 12 7.57 17.32 -5.23
C ARG A 12 7.21 17.02 -6.67
N ASN A 13 8.23 16.90 -7.49
CA ASN A 13 8.05 16.56 -8.89
C ASN A 13 8.08 15.04 -9.06
N LEU A 14 6.94 14.41 -8.89
CA LEU A 14 6.78 12.95 -8.95
C LEU A 14 6.04 12.54 -10.22
N GLU A 15 6.49 11.45 -10.82
CA GLU A 15 5.80 10.80 -11.94
C GLU A 15 5.54 9.34 -11.63
N PRO A 16 4.38 8.79 -12.02
CA PRO A 16 4.13 7.37 -11.88
C PRO A 16 5.05 6.57 -12.82
N ILE A 17 5.64 5.49 -12.28
CA ILE A 17 6.46 4.56 -13.08
C ILE A 17 5.76 3.24 -13.30
N SER A 18 4.86 2.85 -12.41
CA SER A 18 4.07 1.63 -12.60
C SER A 18 2.74 1.73 -11.86
N VAL A 19 1.76 1.02 -12.39
CA VAL A 19 0.45 0.83 -11.77
C VAL A 19 0.16 -0.67 -11.79
N SER A 20 -0.09 -1.25 -10.64
CA SER A 20 -0.35 -2.68 -10.50
C SER A 20 -1.64 -2.91 -9.73
N ALA A 21 -2.49 -3.77 -10.28
CA ALA A 21 -3.68 -4.24 -9.57
C ALA A 21 -3.38 -5.59 -8.95
N HIS A 22 -3.78 -5.77 -7.70
CA HIS A 22 -3.55 -7.00 -6.96
C HIS A 22 -4.84 -7.57 -6.42
N LEU A 23 -4.99 -8.88 -6.59
CA LEU A 23 -5.99 -9.68 -5.90
C LEU A 23 -5.25 -10.49 -4.84
N ARG A 24 -5.63 -10.34 -3.58
CA ARG A 24 -5.10 -11.13 -2.47
C ARG A 24 -6.18 -12.05 -1.93
N GLU A 25 -5.79 -13.27 -1.66
CA GLU A 25 -6.64 -14.26 -1.02
C GLU A 25 -6.40 -14.30 0.48
N ASN A 26 -7.43 -14.70 1.21
CA ASN A 26 -7.36 -14.89 2.65
C ASN A 26 -6.35 -15.97 3.03
N ASN A 27 -5.91 -15.95 4.28
CA ASN A 27 -5.03 -16.95 4.91
C ASN A 27 -3.60 -17.04 4.34
N LYS A 28 -3.16 -16.03 3.63
CA LYS A 28 -1.74 -15.93 3.31
C LYS A 28 -1.01 -15.28 4.48
N GLU A 29 0.15 -15.84 4.82
CA GLU A 29 0.99 -15.23 5.84
C GLU A 29 1.53 -13.87 5.37
N PRO A 30 1.62 -12.88 6.26
CA PRO A 30 2.25 -11.62 5.91
C PRO A 30 3.69 -11.84 5.46
N LEU A 31 4.05 -11.22 4.36
CA LEU A 31 5.43 -11.17 3.88
C LEU A 31 5.85 -9.71 3.86
N PHE A 32 6.50 -9.26 4.91
CA PHE A 32 7.00 -7.89 4.99
C PHE A 32 8.17 -7.70 4.04
N HIS A 33 8.09 -6.69 3.22
CA HIS A 33 9.06 -6.40 2.17
C HIS A 33 9.15 -4.90 1.93
N THR A 34 10.20 -4.50 1.27
CA THR A 34 10.31 -3.16 0.68
C THR A 34 10.16 -3.28 -0.83
N ASP A 35 9.69 -2.21 -1.45
CA ASP A 35 9.50 -2.15 -2.90
C ASP A 35 10.76 -1.57 -3.55
N ASP A 36 11.73 -2.44 -3.79
CA ASP A 36 13.03 -2.08 -4.33
C ASP A 36 12.99 -2.04 -5.86
N ASP A 37 12.13 -1.19 -6.39
CA ASP A 37 12.06 -0.91 -7.81
C ASP A 37 12.88 0.34 -8.16
N LYS A 38 13.52 0.30 -9.31
CA LYS A 38 14.39 1.40 -9.74
C LYS A 38 13.67 2.74 -9.76
N GLY A 39 14.15 3.66 -8.95
CA GLY A 39 13.63 5.02 -8.90
C GLY A 39 12.35 5.20 -8.11
N ASN A 40 11.79 4.14 -7.54
CA ASN A 40 10.62 4.29 -6.69
C ASN A 40 10.98 5.06 -5.42
N VAL A 41 10.28 6.17 -5.17
CA VAL A 41 10.47 6.98 -3.97
C VAL A 41 9.21 7.14 -3.15
N ALA A 42 8.06 6.78 -3.71
CA ALA A 42 6.79 6.87 -3.02
C ALA A 42 5.79 5.88 -3.62
N ASN A 43 5.00 5.27 -2.74
CA ASN A 43 3.91 4.39 -3.12
C ASN A 43 2.57 5.04 -2.79
N PHE A 44 1.61 4.88 -3.67
CA PHE A 44 0.20 5.09 -3.36
C PHE A 44 -0.52 3.76 -3.44
N LEU A 45 -1.10 3.32 -2.33
CA LEU A 45 -1.87 2.09 -2.24
C LEU A 45 -3.32 2.45 -2.03
N LEU A 46 -4.18 2.01 -2.95
CA LEU A 46 -5.62 2.20 -2.87
C LEU A 46 -6.30 0.88 -2.52
N PHE A 47 -7.12 0.89 -1.49
CA PHE A 47 -8.00 -0.22 -1.16
C PHE A 47 -9.25 -0.13 -2.04
N VAL A 48 -9.38 -1.08 -2.98
CA VAL A 48 -10.42 -1.00 -4.02
C VAL A 48 -11.69 -1.72 -3.59
N LYS A 49 -11.57 -2.99 -3.21
CA LYS A 49 -12.70 -3.82 -2.86
C LYS A 49 -12.31 -4.88 -1.85
N GLY A 50 -13.15 -5.08 -0.86
CA GLY A 50 -12.99 -6.09 0.17
C GLY A 50 -13.86 -5.81 1.37
N GLU A 51 -13.95 -6.76 2.27
CA GLU A 51 -14.68 -6.59 3.53
C GLU A 51 -13.98 -5.56 4.41
N PRO A 52 -14.71 -4.60 5.02
CA PRO A 52 -14.11 -3.65 5.94
C PRO A 52 -13.53 -4.35 7.17
N LEU A 53 -12.25 -4.13 7.44
CA LEU A 53 -11.56 -4.70 8.59
C LEU A 53 -10.65 -3.65 9.21
N LEU A 54 -11.07 -3.09 10.33
CA LEU A 54 -10.27 -2.05 11.01
C LEU A 54 -9.00 -2.61 11.64
N ASN A 55 -9.00 -3.89 11.97
CA ASN A 55 -7.88 -4.56 12.64
C ASN A 55 -6.89 -5.22 11.68
N ASN A 56 -7.23 -5.33 10.42
CA ASN A 56 -6.39 -5.98 9.42
C ASN A 56 -6.45 -5.21 8.10
N GLY A 57 -5.34 -4.71 7.68
CA GLY A 57 -5.18 -4.03 6.42
C GLY A 57 -3.74 -4.13 5.97
N THR A 58 -3.04 -3.02 5.91
CA THR A 58 -1.62 -2.98 5.59
C THR A 58 -0.84 -2.62 6.85
N GLY A 59 0.14 -3.44 7.20
CA GLY A 59 1.01 -3.23 8.34
C GLY A 59 2.36 -2.69 7.92
N PHE A 60 2.99 -1.92 8.82
CA PHE A 60 4.30 -1.30 8.61
C PHE A 60 5.22 -1.63 9.77
N LEU A 61 6.47 -1.96 9.46
CA LEU A 61 7.49 -2.25 10.45
C LEU A 61 8.37 -1.05 10.74
N HIS A 62 8.77 -0.92 11.99
CA HIS A 62 9.86 -0.06 12.42
C HIS A 62 10.74 -0.83 13.39
N ASN A 63 12.04 -0.89 13.11
CA ASN A 63 12.99 -1.70 13.88
C ASN A 63 12.51 -3.16 14.03
N GLU A 64 12.07 -3.76 12.93
CA GLU A 64 11.62 -5.15 12.84
C GLU A 64 10.37 -5.50 13.67
N LYS A 65 9.67 -4.49 14.17
CA LYS A 65 8.43 -4.65 14.90
C LYS A 65 7.28 -3.94 14.20
N LEU A 66 6.08 -4.51 14.30
CA LEU A 66 4.89 -3.83 13.79
C LEU A 66 4.70 -2.52 14.54
N SER A 67 4.87 -1.40 13.85
CA SER A 67 4.74 -0.07 14.45
C SER A 67 3.38 0.55 14.21
N SER A 68 2.77 0.24 13.08
CA SER A 68 1.46 0.76 12.72
C SER A 68 0.78 -0.15 11.72
N HIS A 69 -0.54 -0.05 11.65
CA HIS A 69 -1.28 -0.66 10.58
C HIS A 69 -2.47 0.23 10.22
N ILE A 70 -2.91 0.09 8.98
CA ILE A 70 -4.08 0.82 8.47
C ILE A 70 -5.13 -0.21 8.08
N GLY A 71 -6.29 -0.14 8.72
CA GLY A 71 -7.39 -1.06 8.47
C GLY A 71 -7.91 -0.95 7.04
N PHE A 72 -8.43 -2.05 6.53
CA PHE A 72 -8.95 -2.10 5.17
C PHE A 72 -10.37 -1.52 5.13
N ILE A 73 -10.55 -0.46 4.36
CA ILE A 73 -11.84 0.12 4.01
C ILE A 73 -11.78 0.52 2.55
N GLU A 74 -12.80 0.18 1.77
CA GLU A 74 -12.86 0.56 0.36
C GLU A 74 -12.68 2.06 0.17
N ASN A 75 -11.99 2.44 -0.89
CA ASN A 75 -11.65 3.82 -1.26
C ASN A 75 -10.67 4.53 -0.32
N ARG A 76 -10.07 3.83 0.62
CA ARG A 76 -8.97 4.38 1.42
C ARG A 76 -7.67 4.31 0.65
N GLY A 77 -6.96 5.43 0.59
CA GLY A 77 -5.65 5.50 -0.04
C GLY A 77 -4.56 5.82 0.97
N LEU A 78 -3.39 5.24 0.74
CA LEU A 78 -2.20 5.42 1.58
C LEU A 78 -1.04 5.89 0.73
N PHE A 79 -0.32 6.93 1.20
CA PHE A 79 0.99 7.27 0.66
C PHE A 79 2.08 6.88 1.66
N PHE A 80 3.11 6.22 1.18
CA PHE A 80 4.25 5.86 2.02
C PHE A 80 5.51 5.64 1.17
N ASN A 81 6.67 5.64 1.82
CA ASN A 81 7.92 5.32 1.16
C ASN A 81 8.15 3.81 1.21
N GLY A 82 7.62 3.10 0.22
CA GLY A 82 7.74 1.64 0.15
C GLY A 82 9.15 1.14 -0.11
N LEU A 83 10.05 1.99 -0.59
CA LEU A 83 11.45 1.64 -0.75
C LEU A 83 12.16 1.41 0.59
N LYS A 84 11.81 2.21 1.60
CA LYS A 84 12.48 2.19 2.90
C LYS A 84 11.67 1.55 4.02
N ILE A 85 10.35 1.55 3.91
CA ILE A 85 9.47 1.07 4.98
C ILE A 85 8.96 -0.32 4.64
N PRO A 86 9.37 -1.35 5.38
CA PRO A 86 8.81 -2.69 5.19
C PRO A 86 7.32 -2.71 5.50
N HIS A 87 6.55 -3.31 4.61
CA HIS A 87 5.11 -3.35 4.70
C HIS A 87 4.56 -4.67 4.14
N SER A 88 3.35 -5.02 4.53
CA SER A 88 2.65 -6.19 4.03
C SER A 88 1.16 -6.11 4.33
N ASP A 89 0.36 -6.82 3.54
CA ASP A 89 -0.99 -7.15 3.94
C ASP A 89 -0.95 -7.98 5.23
N LEU A 90 -1.85 -7.69 6.15
CA LEU A 90 -1.99 -8.50 7.35
C LEU A 90 -2.86 -9.74 7.04
N GLN A 91 -2.69 -10.77 7.84
CA GLN A 91 -3.09 -12.13 7.51
C GLN A 91 -4.58 -12.37 7.32
N SER A 92 -5.44 -11.76 8.08
CA SER A 92 -6.87 -12.04 8.04
C SER A 92 -7.63 -11.02 7.21
N PHE A 93 -8.47 -11.49 6.29
CA PHE A 93 -9.32 -10.65 5.46
C PHE A 93 -10.81 -10.74 5.85
N GLY A 94 -11.12 -11.22 7.05
CA GLY A 94 -12.47 -11.43 7.51
C GLY A 94 -13.11 -12.69 6.92
N ASP A 95 -14.42 -12.67 6.74
CA ASP A 95 -15.16 -13.77 6.11
C ASP A 95 -15.04 -13.75 4.59
N SER A 96 -14.67 -12.61 4.01
CA SER A 96 -14.39 -12.51 2.59
C SER A 96 -13.05 -13.16 2.28
N SER A 97 -13.01 -13.93 1.20
CA SER A 97 -11.79 -14.60 0.78
C SER A 97 -10.86 -13.71 -0.01
N GLU A 98 -11.33 -12.56 -0.48
CA GLU A 98 -10.63 -11.77 -1.48
C GLU A 98 -10.54 -10.30 -1.11
N ARG A 99 -9.41 -9.69 -1.50
CA ARG A 99 -9.15 -8.28 -1.31
C ARG A 99 -8.45 -7.74 -2.56
N TYR A 100 -8.97 -6.63 -3.07
CA TYR A 100 -8.46 -5.97 -4.27
C TYR A 100 -7.79 -4.67 -3.90
N THR A 101 -6.57 -4.48 -4.36
CA THR A 101 -5.81 -3.24 -4.16
C THR A 101 -5.20 -2.76 -5.47
N LEU A 102 -4.93 -1.46 -5.55
CA LEU A 102 -4.21 -0.84 -6.65
C LEU A 102 -2.96 -0.18 -6.06
N ASN A 103 -1.81 -0.46 -6.62
CA ASN A 103 -0.55 0.08 -6.16
C ASN A 103 0.11 0.92 -7.27
N ILE A 104 0.50 2.13 -6.94
CA ILE A 104 1.15 3.05 -7.87
C ILE A 104 2.51 3.41 -7.30
N PHE A 105 3.56 3.21 -8.09
CA PHE A 105 4.92 3.62 -7.74
C PHE A 105 5.27 4.92 -8.45
N TYR A 106 5.91 5.81 -7.73
CA TYR A 106 6.34 7.12 -8.24
C TYR A 106 7.85 7.26 -8.17
N LYS A 107 8.41 7.96 -9.16
CA LYS A 107 9.80 8.42 -9.15
C LYS A 107 9.84 9.94 -9.07
N GLU A 108 10.96 10.47 -8.59
CA GLU A 108 11.26 11.90 -8.71
C GLU A 108 11.86 12.22 -10.08
N VAL A 109 11.44 13.31 -10.66
CA VAL A 109 11.96 13.82 -11.94
C VAL A 109 12.69 15.13 -11.80
#